data_3ea7d96b8799ea69ae2437aad53b4d6b
#
_entry.id   3ea7d96b8799ea69ae2437aad53b4d6b
#
_cell.length_a   1.000
_cell.length_b   1.000
_cell.length_c   1.000
_cell.angle_alpha   90.00
_cell.angle_beta   90.00
_cell.angle_gamma   90.00
#
_symmetry.space_group_name_H-M   'P 1'
#
loop_
_entity.id
_entity.type
_entity.pdbx_description
1 polymer ?
#
loop_
_entity_poly.entity_id
_entity_poly.type
_entity_poly.pdbx_seq_one_letter_code
_entity_poly.pdbx_strand_id
1 'polypeptide(L)'
;AAWAENMDVMWLLRGIPCIYYGSEVEFQAGAPCDKGPNGPLANTGRAYYGQNLMGNVSAENFGLFQADGQVKKTLEHPLARHLQALNRIRQAVPALRKGQYSTEGCLSNGGRAWKKRYTSGDVDSYVLVCMNGDATFTGIENGTYKDAVTGDVKTVHDGKLSTSCAGRGNARVYVLGGT
;
A
#
# COMPACT_ATOMS: atom_id res chain seq x y z
N ALA A 1 8.41 3.77 -9.62
CA ALA A 1 8.90 2.61 -8.84
C ALA A 1 9.22 2.96 -7.39
N ALA A 2 10.07 3.98 -7.11
CA ALA A 2 10.45 4.36 -5.73
C ALA A 2 9.26 4.80 -4.86
N TRP A 3 8.33 5.57 -5.41
CA TRP A 3 7.12 5.99 -4.71
C TRP A 3 6.21 4.81 -4.39
N ALA A 4 6.02 3.88 -5.34
CA ALA A 4 5.25 2.67 -5.11
C ALA A 4 5.88 1.81 -3.99
N GLU A 5 7.20 1.62 -4.01
CA GLU A 5 7.93 0.92 -2.95
C GLU A 5 7.70 1.54 -1.56
N ASN A 6 7.74 2.87 -1.45
CA ASN A 6 7.47 3.56 -0.19
C ASN A 6 6.03 3.35 0.28
N MET A 7 5.06 3.36 -0.62
CA MET A 7 3.67 3.08 -0.31
C MET A 7 3.47 1.63 0.14
N ASP A 8 4.10 0.67 -0.53
CA ASP A 8 4.07 -0.74 -0.13
C ASP A 8 4.55 -0.91 1.31
N VAL A 9 5.68 -0.30 1.67
CA VAL A 9 6.20 -0.32 3.05
C VAL A 9 5.20 0.27 4.02
N MET A 10 4.66 1.46 3.72
CA MET A 10 3.74 2.16 4.64
C MET A 10 2.42 1.41 4.85
N TRP A 11 1.88 0.77 3.82
CA TRP A 11 0.59 0.09 3.88
C TRP A 11 0.65 -1.36 4.35
N LEU A 12 1.75 -2.06 4.08
CA LEU A 12 1.85 -3.50 4.31
C LEU A 12 2.66 -3.86 5.57
N LEU A 13 3.53 -2.97 6.08
CA LEU A 13 4.38 -3.29 7.23
C LEU A 13 3.62 -3.08 8.55
N ARG A 14 3.92 -2.04 9.30
CA ARG A 14 3.35 -1.74 10.63
C ARG A 14 2.94 -0.28 10.74
N GLY A 15 2.12 0.02 11.74
CA GLY A 15 1.69 1.37 12.04
C GLY A 15 0.46 1.82 11.26
N ILE A 16 0.12 3.08 11.42
CA ILE A 16 -0.97 3.75 10.73
C ILE A 16 -0.36 4.49 9.54
N PRO A 17 -0.72 4.14 8.29
CA PRO A 17 -0.20 4.86 7.13
C PRO A 17 -0.67 6.31 7.15
N CYS A 18 0.26 7.22 6.92
CA CYS A 18 -0.01 8.63 6.77
C CYS A 18 0.70 9.14 5.52
N ILE A 19 -0.05 9.68 4.58
CA ILE A 19 0.48 10.22 3.33
C ILE A 19 0.31 11.75 3.31
N TYR A 20 1.36 12.44 2.89
CA TYR A 20 1.27 13.86 2.63
C TYR A 20 0.62 14.08 1.26
N TYR A 21 -0.33 14.99 1.17
CA TYR A 21 -1.07 15.27 -0.07
C TYR A 21 -0.11 15.58 -1.24
N GLY A 22 -0.44 15.10 -2.43
CA GLY A 22 0.39 15.18 -3.63
C GLY A 22 1.36 14.02 -3.80
N SER A 23 1.66 13.25 -2.74
CA SER A 23 2.51 12.06 -2.86
C SER A 23 1.86 10.96 -3.71
N GLU A 24 0.54 10.93 -3.76
CA GLU A 24 -0.26 10.01 -4.58
C GLU A 24 -0.10 10.22 -6.09
N VAL A 25 0.50 11.32 -6.49
CA VAL A 25 0.76 11.69 -7.90
C VAL A 25 2.21 12.12 -8.16
N GLU A 26 3.13 11.83 -7.23
CA GLU A 26 4.54 12.25 -7.32
C GLU A 26 4.69 13.77 -7.48
N PHE A 27 3.86 14.53 -6.80
CA PHE A 27 3.77 15.98 -6.96
C PHE A 27 5.09 16.70 -6.62
N GLN A 28 5.60 17.50 -7.54
CA GLN A 28 6.89 18.20 -7.42
C GLN A 28 6.83 19.66 -7.92
N ALA A 29 5.64 20.24 -8.05
CA ALA A 29 5.51 21.60 -8.54
C ALA A 29 5.52 22.64 -7.42
N GLY A 30 5.88 23.87 -7.76
CA GLY A 30 5.94 25.01 -6.87
C GLY A 30 7.24 25.15 -6.08
N ALA A 31 7.42 26.27 -5.41
CA ALA A 31 8.55 26.52 -4.54
C ALA A 31 8.43 25.72 -3.23
N PRO A 32 9.57 25.36 -2.58
CA PRO A 32 9.52 24.74 -1.26
C PRO A 32 8.73 25.58 -0.26
N CYS A 33 7.83 24.92 0.50
CA CYS A 33 6.97 25.62 1.46
C CYS A 33 7.63 25.93 2.82
N ASP A 34 8.82 25.38 3.10
CA ASP A 34 9.44 25.44 4.42
C ASP A 34 10.53 26.53 4.52
N LYS A 35 10.19 27.75 4.10
CA LYS A 35 11.08 28.92 4.27
C LYS A 35 10.78 29.70 5.55
N GLY A 36 10.26 29.04 6.57
CA GLY A 36 9.93 29.66 7.86
C GLY A 36 8.47 30.05 8.00
N PRO A 37 8.03 30.41 9.23
CA PRO A 37 6.62 30.57 9.56
C PRO A 37 5.90 31.72 8.84
N ASN A 38 6.63 32.63 8.24
CA ASN A 38 6.09 33.84 7.60
C ASN A 38 6.34 33.91 6.08
N GLY A 39 6.74 32.81 5.46
CA GLY A 39 6.94 32.78 4.01
C GLY A 39 5.62 32.84 3.24
N PRO A 40 5.57 33.57 2.09
CA PRO A 40 4.37 33.61 1.27
C PRO A 40 4.06 32.23 0.70
N LEU A 41 2.81 31.78 0.81
CA LEU A 41 2.35 30.48 0.31
C LEU A 41 1.94 30.52 -1.17
N ALA A 42 1.80 31.69 -1.77
CA ALA A 42 1.18 31.87 -3.08
C ALA A 42 1.88 31.10 -4.21
N ASN A 43 3.21 30.91 -4.15
CA ASN A 43 3.98 30.19 -5.15
C ASN A 43 4.50 28.83 -4.66
N THR A 44 4.01 28.36 -3.53
CA THR A 44 4.41 27.07 -2.94
C THR A 44 3.69 25.90 -3.60
N GLY A 45 4.21 24.69 -3.39
CA GLY A 45 3.54 23.46 -3.82
C GLY A 45 2.13 23.32 -3.25
N ARG A 46 1.88 23.80 -2.01
CA ARG A 46 0.55 23.79 -1.40
C ARG A 46 -0.48 24.61 -2.16
N ALA A 47 -0.12 25.85 -2.50
CA ALA A 47 -1.01 26.71 -3.26
C ALA A 47 -1.29 26.13 -4.64
N TYR A 48 -0.27 25.63 -5.31
CA TYR A 48 -0.41 24.97 -6.61
C TYR A 48 -1.33 23.74 -6.52
N TYR A 49 -1.12 22.86 -5.54
CA TYR A 49 -1.97 21.70 -5.32
C TYR A 49 -3.43 22.06 -5.13
N GLY A 50 -3.71 23.00 -4.22
CA GLY A 50 -5.06 23.47 -3.94
C GLY A 50 -5.77 24.06 -5.17
N GLN A 51 -5.07 24.88 -5.95
CA GLN A 51 -5.65 25.54 -7.11
C GLN A 51 -5.81 24.62 -8.32
N ASN A 52 -4.88 23.69 -8.53
CA ASN A 52 -4.79 22.92 -9.79
C ASN A 52 -5.26 21.47 -9.67
N LEU A 53 -5.25 20.89 -8.47
CA LEU A 53 -5.64 19.48 -8.26
C LEU A 53 -6.94 19.34 -7.50
N MET A 54 -7.19 20.19 -6.50
CA MET A 54 -8.36 20.07 -5.62
C MET A 54 -9.53 20.99 -6.01
N GLY A 55 -9.28 22.00 -6.82
CA GLY A 55 -10.28 23.05 -7.16
C GLY A 55 -11.53 22.58 -7.92
N ASN A 56 -11.55 21.33 -8.40
CA ASN A 56 -12.67 20.77 -9.16
C ASN A 56 -13.53 19.79 -8.35
N VAL A 57 -13.39 19.78 -7.02
CA VAL A 57 -14.23 18.95 -6.14
C VAL A 57 -15.32 19.82 -5.55
N SER A 58 -16.58 19.49 -5.82
CA SER A 58 -17.72 20.12 -5.14
C SER A 58 -17.87 19.55 -3.73
N ALA A 59 -18.06 20.43 -2.75
CA ALA A 59 -18.36 20.03 -1.37
C ALA A 59 -19.67 19.24 -1.25
N GLU A 60 -20.60 19.47 -2.14
CA GLU A 60 -21.89 18.76 -2.20
C GLU A 60 -21.72 17.27 -2.54
N ASN A 61 -20.64 16.92 -3.23
CA ASN A 61 -20.33 15.56 -3.65
C ASN A 61 -19.37 14.85 -2.71
N PHE A 62 -19.03 15.41 -1.56
CA PHE A 62 -17.99 14.89 -0.69
C PHE A 62 -18.28 13.49 -0.13
N GLY A 63 -19.52 13.09 -0.01
CA GLY A 63 -19.90 11.71 0.36
C GLY A 63 -20.16 10.79 -0.84
N LEU A 64 -20.52 11.36 -1.98
CA LEU A 64 -20.79 10.68 -3.25
C LEU A 64 -19.83 11.19 -4.32
N PHE A 65 -18.56 11.17 -4.02
CA PHE A 65 -17.49 11.81 -4.75
C PHE A 65 -17.55 11.60 -6.26
N GLN A 66 -17.84 12.65 -7.00
CA GLN A 66 -17.67 12.72 -8.45
C GLN A 66 -16.44 13.58 -8.75
N ALA A 67 -15.42 12.95 -9.33
CA ALA A 67 -14.21 13.64 -9.73
C ALA A 67 -14.21 13.85 -11.24
N ASP A 68 -14.00 15.08 -11.67
CA ASP A 68 -13.78 15.46 -13.05
C ASP A 68 -12.54 16.35 -13.19
N GLY A 69 -12.21 16.76 -14.41
CA GLY A 69 -11.08 17.66 -14.66
C GLY A 69 -9.76 17.16 -14.04
N GLN A 70 -9.09 17.99 -13.27
CA GLN A 70 -7.78 17.69 -12.67
C GLN A 70 -7.87 16.63 -11.55
N VAL A 71 -8.95 16.62 -10.79
CA VAL A 71 -9.17 15.60 -9.75
C VAL A 71 -9.33 14.22 -10.39
N LYS A 72 -10.09 14.12 -11.50
CA LYS A 72 -10.21 12.88 -12.25
C LYS A 72 -8.85 12.37 -12.73
N LYS A 73 -8.03 13.24 -13.33
CA LYS A 73 -6.66 12.89 -13.75
C LYS A 73 -5.80 12.43 -12.60
N THR A 74 -5.91 13.07 -11.42
CA THR A 74 -5.21 12.68 -10.20
C THR A 74 -5.60 11.26 -9.78
N LEU A 75 -6.88 10.93 -9.76
CA LEU A 75 -7.38 9.60 -9.40
C LEU A 75 -7.01 8.51 -10.42
N GLU A 76 -6.81 8.89 -11.67
CA GLU A 76 -6.37 7.99 -12.75
C GLU A 76 -4.85 7.80 -12.79
N HIS A 77 -4.07 8.59 -12.03
CA HIS A 77 -2.62 8.45 -11.97
C HIS A 77 -2.22 7.04 -11.50
N PRO A 78 -1.24 6.38 -12.13
CA PRO A 78 -0.87 5.00 -11.78
C PRO A 78 -0.54 4.80 -10.31
N LEU A 79 0.12 5.77 -9.67
CA LEU A 79 0.46 5.72 -8.25
C LEU A 79 -0.79 5.87 -7.36
N ALA A 80 -1.74 6.73 -7.73
CA ALA A 80 -3.02 6.86 -7.03
C ALA A 80 -3.84 5.57 -7.11
N ARG A 81 -3.85 4.90 -8.26
CA ARG A 81 -4.47 3.59 -8.43
C ARG A 81 -3.78 2.50 -7.60
N HIS A 82 -2.46 2.52 -7.54
CA HIS A 82 -1.69 1.62 -6.69
C HIS A 82 -2.07 1.82 -5.22
N LEU A 83 -2.12 3.06 -4.74
CA LEU A 83 -2.56 3.40 -3.40
C LEU A 83 -3.99 2.95 -3.09
N GLN A 84 -4.91 3.11 -4.05
CA GLN A 84 -6.28 2.61 -3.91
C GLN A 84 -6.32 1.08 -3.76
N ALA A 85 -5.48 0.36 -4.51
CA ALA A 85 -5.37 -1.09 -4.39
C ALA A 85 -4.83 -1.49 -3.00
N LEU A 86 -3.76 -0.85 -2.53
CA LEU A 86 -3.21 -1.07 -1.18
C LEU A 86 -4.24 -0.79 -0.08
N ASN A 87 -5.03 0.27 -0.20
CA ASN A 87 -6.10 0.57 0.73
C ASN A 87 -7.16 -0.55 0.80
N ARG A 88 -7.60 -1.06 -0.35
CA ARG A 88 -8.58 -2.16 -0.40
C ARG A 88 -8.01 -3.42 0.24
N ILE A 89 -6.77 -3.78 -0.07
CA ILE A 89 -6.09 -4.95 0.51
C ILE A 89 -5.98 -4.79 2.03
N ARG A 90 -5.53 -3.63 2.51
CA ARG A 90 -5.39 -3.37 3.95
C ARG A 90 -6.73 -3.38 4.68
N GLN A 91 -7.80 -2.91 4.05
CA GLN A 91 -9.15 -2.97 4.62
C GLN A 91 -9.69 -4.40 4.70
N ALA A 92 -9.45 -5.20 3.65
CA ALA A 92 -9.93 -6.59 3.57
C ALA A 92 -9.18 -7.54 4.51
N VAL A 93 -7.90 -7.26 4.83
CA VAL A 93 -7.02 -8.18 5.59
C VAL A 93 -6.76 -7.65 7.00
N PRO A 94 -7.46 -8.18 8.04
CA PRO A 94 -7.30 -7.76 9.44
C PRO A 94 -5.85 -7.85 9.93
N ALA A 95 -5.08 -8.87 9.53
CA ALA A 95 -3.68 -9.04 9.90
C ALA A 95 -2.81 -7.87 9.48
N LEU A 96 -3.08 -7.21 8.35
CA LEU A 96 -2.31 -6.04 7.91
C LEU A 96 -2.51 -4.83 8.83
N ARG A 97 -3.71 -4.70 9.43
CA ARG A 97 -4.06 -3.58 10.31
C ARG A 97 -3.69 -3.82 11.78
N LYS A 98 -3.94 -5.03 12.28
CA LYS A 98 -3.91 -5.37 13.71
C LYS A 98 -2.96 -6.52 14.05
N GLY A 99 -2.41 -7.22 13.03
CA GLY A 99 -1.64 -8.43 13.21
C GLY A 99 -0.27 -8.22 13.82
N GLN A 100 0.17 -9.19 14.58
CA GLN A 100 1.54 -9.32 15.06
C GLN A 100 2.49 -9.54 13.88
N TYR A 101 3.60 -8.84 13.87
CA TYR A 101 4.64 -8.90 12.84
C TYR A 101 5.73 -9.89 13.23
N SER A 102 6.20 -10.67 12.25
CA SER A 102 7.34 -11.57 12.40
C SER A 102 8.11 -11.70 11.08
N THR A 103 9.41 -11.86 11.19
CA THR A 103 10.31 -12.21 10.07
C THR A 103 10.84 -13.64 10.19
N GLU A 104 10.43 -14.37 11.22
CA GLU A 104 10.86 -15.75 11.42
C GLU A 104 10.42 -16.64 10.25
N GLY A 105 11.38 -17.37 9.68
CA GLY A 105 11.14 -18.21 8.50
C GLY A 105 10.87 -17.43 7.20
N CYS A 106 11.09 -16.12 7.17
CA CYS A 106 10.89 -15.28 6.00
C CYS A 106 12.25 -14.91 5.40
N LEU A 107 12.55 -15.45 4.23
CA LEU A 107 13.78 -15.18 3.49
C LEU A 107 13.44 -14.41 2.21
N SER A 108 14.25 -13.42 1.85
CA SER A 108 14.11 -12.71 0.57
C SER A 108 15.47 -12.49 -0.06
N ASN A 109 15.51 -12.64 -1.38
CA ASN A 109 16.69 -12.37 -2.19
C ASN A 109 16.51 -10.98 -2.87
N GLY A 110 17.29 -10.01 -2.42
CA GLY A 110 17.26 -8.65 -2.95
C GLY A 110 16.09 -7.78 -2.53
N GLY A 111 15.15 -8.32 -1.73
CA GLY A 111 13.95 -7.62 -1.28
C GLY A 111 13.72 -7.72 0.22
N ARG A 112 12.45 -7.71 0.60
CA ARG A 112 11.98 -7.84 1.98
C ARG A 112 10.85 -8.85 2.06
N ALA A 113 10.79 -9.63 3.15
CA ALA A 113 9.73 -10.59 3.43
C ALA A 113 9.37 -10.59 4.91
N TRP A 114 8.07 -10.71 5.21
CA TRP A 114 7.55 -10.83 6.58
C TRP A 114 6.19 -11.51 6.58
N LYS A 115 5.73 -11.88 7.75
CA LYS A 115 4.39 -12.41 7.99
C LYS A 115 3.69 -11.65 9.10
N LYS A 116 2.36 -11.64 9.06
CA LYS A 116 1.52 -11.06 10.12
C LYS A 116 0.35 -11.98 10.41
N ARG A 117 -0.03 -12.06 11.69
CA ARG A 117 -1.23 -12.80 12.12
C ARG A 117 -2.03 -11.99 13.13
N TYR A 118 -3.32 -11.98 12.95
CA TYR A 118 -4.29 -11.41 13.88
C TYR A 118 -5.34 -12.45 14.24
N THR A 119 -5.50 -12.73 15.52
CA THR A 119 -6.52 -13.63 16.07
C THR A 119 -7.37 -12.88 17.09
N SER A 120 -8.68 -12.94 16.97
CA SER A 120 -9.61 -12.34 17.93
C SER A 120 -11.01 -12.94 17.74
N GLY A 121 -11.54 -13.59 18.77
CA GLY A 121 -12.77 -14.35 18.65
C GLY A 121 -12.68 -15.39 17.53
N ASP A 122 -13.63 -15.38 16.60
CA ASP A 122 -13.66 -16.28 15.45
C ASP A 122 -12.79 -15.82 14.28
N VAL A 123 -12.08 -14.68 14.40
CA VAL A 123 -11.21 -14.16 13.35
C VAL A 123 -9.80 -14.70 13.50
N ASP A 124 -9.33 -15.41 12.49
CA ASP A 124 -7.92 -15.75 12.32
C ASP A 124 -7.48 -15.29 10.92
N SER A 125 -6.72 -14.22 10.87
CA SER A 125 -6.20 -13.62 9.64
C SER A 125 -4.69 -13.78 9.61
N TYR A 126 -4.18 -14.51 8.61
CA TYR A 126 -2.76 -14.79 8.43
C TYR A 126 -2.32 -14.38 7.04
N VAL A 127 -1.22 -13.62 6.96
CA VAL A 127 -0.73 -13.05 5.70
C VAL A 127 0.78 -13.11 5.60
N LEU A 128 1.24 -13.45 4.40
CA LEU A 128 2.65 -13.43 4.00
C LEU A 128 2.85 -12.28 3.02
N VAL A 129 3.85 -11.45 3.27
CA VAL A 129 4.13 -10.27 2.44
C VAL A 129 5.58 -10.33 1.98
N CYS A 130 5.81 -10.07 0.70
CA CYS A 130 7.14 -9.79 0.17
C CYS A 130 7.09 -8.62 -0.81
N MET A 131 8.25 -7.98 -0.99
CA MET A 131 8.42 -6.87 -1.93
C MET A 131 9.84 -6.79 -2.47
N ASN A 132 9.96 -6.31 -3.71
CA ASN A 132 11.21 -6.00 -4.42
C ASN A 132 12.13 -7.19 -4.72
N GLY A 133 11.83 -8.40 -4.29
CA GLY A 133 12.67 -9.57 -4.48
C GLY A 133 11.92 -10.87 -4.24
N ASP A 134 12.47 -11.97 -4.74
CA ASP A 134 11.91 -13.29 -4.50
C ASP A 134 11.94 -13.63 -3.03
N ALA A 135 10.94 -14.38 -2.58
CA ALA A 135 10.81 -14.75 -1.18
C ALA A 135 10.47 -16.22 -0.98
N THR A 136 10.95 -16.76 0.14
CA THR A 136 10.59 -18.08 0.64
C THR A 136 10.18 -17.95 2.11
N PHE A 137 9.00 -18.47 2.39
CA PHE A 137 8.43 -18.54 3.74
C PHE A 137 8.47 -19.99 4.20
N THR A 138 8.94 -20.22 5.43
CA THR A 138 9.00 -21.54 6.06
C THR A 138 8.37 -21.50 7.45
N GLY A 139 7.89 -22.66 7.93
CA GLY A 139 7.19 -22.75 9.21
C GLY A 139 5.88 -21.97 9.21
N ILE A 140 5.19 -21.97 8.07
CA ILE A 140 3.90 -21.30 7.89
C ILE A 140 2.74 -22.31 7.94
N GLU A 141 1.54 -21.81 8.15
CA GLU A 141 0.33 -22.64 8.17
C GLU A 141 0.10 -23.33 6.81
N ASN A 142 -0.35 -24.58 6.84
CA ASN A 142 -0.81 -25.27 5.63
C ASN A 142 -2.16 -24.73 5.20
N GLY A 143 -2.43 -24.77 3.91
CA GLY A 143 -3.68 -24.31 3.34
C GLY A 143 -3.50 -23.59 2.01
N THR A 144 -4.58 -23.00 1.53
CA THR A 144 -4.59 -22.26 0.26
C THR A 144 -4.36 -20.77 0.55
N TYR A 145 -3.37 -20.23 -0.12
CA TYR A 145 -3.01 -18.81 -0.07
C TYR A 145 -3.34 -18.14 -1.40
N LYS A 146 -4.01 -17.01 -1.34
CA LYS A 146 -4.27 -16.18 -2.53
C LYS A 146 -3.55 -14.85 -2.42
N ASP A 147 -2.80 -14.48 -3.44
CA ASP A 147 -2.15 -13.17 -3.51
C ASP A 147 -3.18 -12.09 -3.82
N ALA A 148 -3.38 -11.17 -2.89
CA ALA A 148 -4.34 -10.07 -3.03
C ALA A 148 -3.92 -9.02 -4.09
N VAL A 149 -2.66 -9.06 -4.54
CA VAL A 149 -2.15 -8.13 -5.57
C VAL A 149 -2.38 -8.68 -6.98
N THR A 150 -2.07 -9.94 -7.21
CA THR A 150 -2.10 -10.55 -8.55
C THR A 150 -3.20 -11.57 -8.75
N GLY A 151 -3.79 -12.08 -7.65
CA GLY A 151 -4.75 -13.18 -7.68
C GLY A 151 -4.10 -14.56 -7.78
N ASP A 152 -2.75 -14.67 -7.77
CA ASP A 152 -2.06 -15.96 -7.77
C ASP A 152 -2.46 -16.82 -6.57
N VAL A 153 -2.62 -18.12 -6.79
CA VAL A 153 -3.05 -19.06 -5.77
C VAL A 153 -2.00 -20.13 -5.57
N LYS A 154 -1.62 -20.36 -4.31
CA LYS A 154 -0.68 -21.41 -3.91
C LYS A 154 -1.26 -22.25 -2.79
N THR A 155 -1.08 -23.57 -2.90
CA THR A 155 -1.44 -24.51 -1.85
C THR A 155 -0.21 -24.99 -1.10
N VAL A 156 -0.22 -24.87 0.21
CA VAL A 156 0.87 -25.25 1.11
C VAL A 156 0.48 -26.51 1.88
N HIS A 157 1.33 -27.55 1.82
CA HIS A 157 1.15 -28.82 2.52
C HIS A 157 2.29 -29.12 3.50
N ASP A 158 3.45 -28.50 3.32
CA ASP A 158 4.69 -28.76 4.05
C ASP A 158 5.21 -27.54 4.82
N GLY A 159 4.35 -26.57 5.06
CA GLY A 159 4.70 -25.33 5.77
C GLY A 159 5.65 -24.42 5.00
N LYS A 160 5.71 -24.53 3.66
CA LYS A 160 6.62 -23.75 2.83
C LYS A 160 5.91 -23.13 1.63
N LEU A 161 6.18 -21.84 1.36
CA LEU A 161 5.73 -21.12 0.18
C LEU A 161 6.89 -20.33 -0.43
N SER A 162 7.11 -20.47 -1.73
CA SER A 162 8.06 -19.64 -2.47
C SER A 162 7.35 -18.87 -3.56
N THR A 163 7.79 -17.62 -3.80
CA THR A 163 7.19 -16.75 -4.80
C THR A 163 8.21 -15.80 -5.40
N SER A 164 7.98 -15.41 -6.65
CA SER A 164 8.74 -14.35 -7.30
C SER A 164 8.05 -13.00 -7.11
N CYS A 165 8.84 -12.02 -6.68
CA CYS A 165 8.41 -10.64 -6.49
C CYS A 165 9.51 -9.65 -6.93
N ALA A 166 10.29 -10.03 -7.95
CA ALA A 166 11.38 -9.20 -8.43
C ALA A 166 10.87 -7.90 -9.05
N GLY A 167 11.61 -6.82 -8.82
CA GLY A 167 11.32 -5.49 -9.35
C GLY A 167 10.91 -4.49 -8.28
N ARG A 168 11.49 -3.31 -8.37
CA ARG A 168 11.24 -2.21 -7.42
C ARG A 168 9.81 -1.72 -7.48
N GLY A 169 9.13 -1.68 -6.34
CA GLY A 169 7.73 -1.30 -6.23
C GLY A 169 6.75 -2.44 -6.53
N ASN A 170 7.24 -3.68 -6.65
CA ASN A 170 6.39 -4.87 -6.70
C ASN A 170 6.21 -5.45 -5.30
N ALA A 171 4.98 -5.89 -5.02
CA ALA A 171 4.63 -6.56 -3.77
C ALA A 171 3.78 -7.81 -4.06
N ARG A 172 3.80 -8.76 -3.11
CA ARG A 172 2.86 -9.89 -3.01
C ARG A 172 2.30 -9.93 -1.61
N VAL A 173 1.03 -10.24 -1.52
CA VAL A 173 0.28 -10.31 -0.26
C VAL A 173 -0.55 -11.58 -0.28
N TYR A 174 0.06 -12.68 0.13
CA TYR A 174 -0.61 -13.98 0.19
C TYR A 174 -1.43 -14.12 1.47
N VAL A 175 -2.74 -14.21 1.32
CA VAL A 175 -3.70 -14.34 2.42
C VAL A 175 -4.15 -15.78 2.53
N LEU A 176 -4.03 -16.38 3.72
CA LEU A 176 -4.53 -17.73 4.00
C LEU A 176 -6.07 -17.73 3.91
N GLY A 177 -6.62 -18.66 3.13
CA GLY A 177 -8.05 -18.72 2.84
C GLY A 177 -8.55 -17.71 1.80
N GLY A 178 -7.69 -16.81 1.33
CA GLY A 178 -8.02 -15.76 0.38
C GLY A 178 -8.70 -14.53 1.01
N THR A 179 -9.17 -13.62 0.16
CA THR A 179 -9.99 -12.43 0.50
C THR A 179 -11.26 -12.45 -0.29
#